data_49c57b42c78f355e85b366a08207bae4
#
_entry.id   49c57b42c78f355e85b366a08207bae4
#
_cell.length_a   1.000
_cell.length_b   1.000
_cell.length_c   1.000
_cell.angle_alpha   90.00
_cell.angle_beta   90.00
_cell.angle_gamma   90.00
#
_symmetry.space_group_name_H-M   'P 1'
#
loop_
_entity.id
_entity.type
_entity.pdbx_description
1 polymer ?
#
loop_
_entity_poly.entity_id
_entity_poly.type
_entity_poly.pdbx_seq_one_letter_code
_entity_poly.pdbx_strand_id
1 'polypeptide(L)'
;MYKRQIQRPSGTQRIDARDGVVIIEGLHALNPALTEELPEDAALCLYAGLREEYADSRDARCLATRDIRLARRLVRDCLFRGHGAAFTLGLWGHVCAGENRYIKPYKPRANLLLDTTHTYEVCLWRTVLDAMPADPALTATQARQLAALREKFAAFPALGTELVPQNSMLREFIGK
;
A
#
# COMPACT_ATOMS: atom_id res chain seq x y z
N MET A 1 24.42 -3.32 -6.33
CA MET A 1 24.76 -2.79 -4.98
C MET A 1 24.14 -1.40 -4.85
N TYR A 2 22.94 -1.32 -4.28
CA TYR A 2 22.25 -0.04 -4.05
C TYR A 2 22.96 0.68 -2.89
N LYS A 3 23.70 1.72 -3.17
CA LYS A 3 24.14 2.68 -2.15
C LYS A 3 22.88 3.38 -1.64
N ARG A 4 22.41 3.03 -0.43
CA ARG A 4 21.52 3.90 0.33
C ARG A 4 22.26 5.23 0.48
N GLN A 5 21.88 6.22 -0.30
CA GLN A 5 22.23 7.60 0.01
C GLN A 5 21.44 7.93 1.28
N ILE A 6 22.13 7.92 2.41
CA ILE A 6 21.65 8.56 3.63
C ILE A 6 21.67 10.04 3.29
N GLN A 7 20.53 10.59 2.86
CA GLN A 7 20.36 12.03 2.76
C GLN A 7 20.50 12.58 4.19
N ARG A 8 21.61 13.26 4.46
CA ARG A 8 21.72 14.04 5.68
C ARG A 8 20.73 15.20 5.56
N PRO A 9 20.02 15.56 6.65
CA PRO A 9 19.16 16.74 6.64
C PRO A 9 19.96 17.95 6.14
N SER A 10 19.50 18.60 5.10
CA SER A 10 20.19 19.74 4.47
C SER A 10 19.97 21.07 5.22
N GLY A 11 19.54 21.00 6.46
CA GLY A 11 19.24 22.17 7.30
C GLY A 11 17.79 22.17 7.80
N THR A 12 17.46 23.13 8.64
CA THR A 12 16.13 23.37 9.17
C THR A 12 15.43 24.41 8.31
N GLN A 13 14.25 24.07 7.78
CA GLN A 13 13.40 25.03 7.07
C GLN A 13 12.26 25.44 8.01
N ARG A 14 12.09 26.73 8.24
CA ARG A 14 10.97 27.27 9.01
C ARG A 14 9.76 27.44 8.09
N ILE A 15 8.65 26.81 8.45
CA ILE A 15 7.36 26.97 7.77
C ILE A 15 6.48 27.84 8.66
N ASP A 16 5.92 28.92 8.10
CA ASP A 16 4.94 29.78 8.79
C ASP A 16 3.54 29.31 8.38
N ALA A 17 2.78 28.83 9.34
CA ALA A 17 1.43 28.33 9.13
C ALA A 17 0.37 29.11 9.92
N ARG A 18 0.64 30.38 10.31
CA ARG A 18 -0.29 31.19 11.13
C ARG A 18 -1.68 31.31 10.52
N ASP A 19 -1.78 31.37 9.20
CA ASP A 19 -3.03 31.53 8.45
C ASP A 19 -3.37 30.30 7.59
N GLY A 20 -2.83 29.14 7.91
CA GLY A 20 -3.00 27.94 7.10
C GLY A 20 -2.89 26.63 7.88
N VAL A 21 -2.95 25.54 7.15
CA VAL A 21 -2.79 24.18 7.67
C VAL A 21 -1.54 23.54 7.05
N VAL A 22 -0.71 22.91 7.87
CA VAL A 22 0.41 22.10 7.41
C VAL A 22 -0.03 20.64 7.34
N ILE A 23 0.06 20.04 6.17
CA ILE A 23 -0.21 18.61 5.97
C ILE A 23 1.12 17.87 6.00
N ILE A 24 1.29 16.96 6.97
CA ILE A 24 2.44 16.07 7.10
C ILE A 24 1.99 14.68 6.67
N GLU A 25 2.57 14.18 5.57
CA GLU A 25 2.30 12.85 5.04
C GLU A 25 3.52 11.94 5.20
N GLY A 26 3.27 10.70 5.59
CA GLY A 26 4.30 9.66 5.62
C GLY A 26 3.90 8.46 6.47
N LEU A 27 4.61 7.34 6.25
CA LEU A 27 4.37 6.09 6.98
C LEU A 27 4.47 6.23 8.51
N HIS A 28 5.25 7.19 8.97
CA HIS A 28 5.50 7.45 10.38
C HIS A 28 4.81 8.72 10.91
N ALA A 29 3.91 9.34 10.12
CA ALA A 29 3.28 10.60 10.50
C ALA A 29 2.47 10.52 11.83
N LEU A 30 1.94 9.33 12.17
CA LEU A 30 1.25 9.09 13.45
C LEU A 30 2.20 8.79 14.63
N ASN A 31 3.51 8.73 14.40
CA ASN A 31 4.46 8.50 15.49
C ASN A 31 4.44 9.70 16.45
N PRO A 32 4.20 9.49 17.77
CA PRO A 32 4.16 10.55 18.76
C PRO A 32 5.41 11.42 18.76
N ALA A 33 6.58 10.88 18.50
CA ALA A 33 7.83 11.62 18.44
C ALA A 33 7.82 12.80 17.44
N LEU A 34 6.86 12.83 16.49
CA LEU A 34 6.69 13.95 15.55
C LEU A 34 5.74 15.03 16.06
N THR A 35 4.92 14.73 17.07
CA THR A 35 3.83 15.62 17.52
C THR A 35 3.80 15.80 19.03
N GLU A 36 4.71 15.20 19.80
CA GLU A 36 4.71 15.25 21.28
C GLU A 36 4.93 16.66 21.85
N GLU A 37 5.57 17.54 21.07
CA GLU A 37 5.77 18.95 21.45
C GLU A 37 4.61 19.86 21.06
N LEU A 38 3.61 19.35 20.31
CA LEU A 38 2.45 20.12 19.91
C LEU A 38 1.34 20.03 20.96
N PRO A 39 0.55 21.11 21.18
CA PRO A 39 -0.69 21.03 21.95
C PRO A 39 -1.62 19.94 21.38
N GLU A 40 -2.39 19.25 22.23
CA GLU A 40 -3.25 18.14 21.82
C GLU A 40 -4.28 18.51 20.74
N ASP A 41 -4.73 19.76 20.75
CA ASP A 41 -5.71 20.30 19.80
C ASP A 41 -5.09 20.89 18.53
N ALA A 42 -3.75 20.97 18.46
CA ALA A 42 -3.04 21.55 17.30
C ALA A 42 -2.86 20.58 16.13
N ALA A 43 -3.14 19.28 16.31
CA ALA A 43 -2.93 18.27 15.27
C ALA A 43 -4.14 17.36 15.10
N LEU A 44 -4.65 17.26 13.87
CA LEU A 44 -5.63 16.27 13.48
C LEU A 44 -4.91 15.07 12.85
N CYS A 45 -4.98 13.92 13.51
CA CYS A 45 -4.34 12.68 13.07
C CYS A 45 -5.29 11.87 12.19
N LEU A 46 -4.84 11.54 10.98
CA LEU A 46 -5.60 10.73 10.02
C LEU A 46 -4.81 9.46 9.65
N TYR A 47 -5.47 8.31 9.74
CA TYR A 47 -4.95 7.05 9.21
C TYR A 47 -5.68 6.69 7.93
N ALA A 48 -4.97 6.72 6.81
CA ALA A 48 -5.47 6.27 5.51
C ALA A 48 -4.96 4.85 5.22
N GLY A 49 -5.84 3.93 4.92
CA GLY A 49 -5.46 2.55 4.61
C GLY A 49 -6.62 1.67 4.20
N LEU A 50 -6.29 0.53 3.62
CA LEU A 50 -7.28 -0.51 3.29
C LEU A 50 -7.89 -1.05 4.59
N ARG A 51 -9.21 -1.19 4.62
CA ARG A 51 -9.97 -1.69 5.77
C ARG A 51 -10.89 -2.84 5.43
N GLU A 52 -11.28 -3.00 4.18
CA GLU A 52 -12.18 -4.05 3.73
C GLU A 52 -11.44 -5.37 3.47
N GLU A 53 -12.14 -6.44 3.74
CA GLU A 53 -11.81 -7.82 3.37
C GLU A 53 -12.98 -8.37 2.57
N TYR A 54 -12.73 -9.39 1.77
CA TYR A 54 -13.78 -9.99 0.94
C TYR A 54 -14.07 -11.40 1.42
N ALA A 55 -15.35 -11.72 1.49
CA ALA A 55 -15.85 -13.05 1.84
C ALA A 55 -16.68 -13.65 0.70
N ASP A 56 -16.77 -14.96 0.66
CA ASP A 56 -17.66 -15.67 -0.26
C ASP A 56 -19.11 -15.67 0.27
N SER A 57 -20.03 -16.29 -0.49
CA SER A 57 -21.44 -16.40 -0.11
C SER A 57 -21.71 -17.20 1.18
N ARG A 58 -20.68 -17.82 1.76
CA ARG A 58 -20.73 -18.57 3.03
C ARG A 58 -20.05 -17.83 4.17
N ASP A 59 -19.76 -16.53 4.01
CA ASP A 59 -19.00 -15.69 4.93
C ASP A 59 -17.56 -16.19 5.19
N ALA A 60 -17.02 -17.08 4.33
CA ALA A 60 -15.64 -17.47 4.43
C ALA A 60 -14.75 -16.42 3.75
N ARG A 61 -13.80 -15.84 4.51
CA ARG A 61 -12.87 -14.84 3.99
C ARG A 61 -12.03 -15.44 2.86
N CYS A 62 -12.20 -14.91 1.65
CA CYS A 62 -11.46 -15.33 0.46
C CYS A 62 -10.28 -14.39 0.13
N LEU A 63 -10.36 -13.10 0.54
CA LEU A 63 -9.32 -12.12 0.26
C LEU A 63 -9.15 -11.18 1.46
N ALA A 64 -7.94 -11.13 2.00
CA ALA A 64 -7.59 -10.23 3.10
C ALA A 64 -7.03 -8.90 2.59
N THR A 65 -7.10 -7.83 3.40
CA THR A 65 -6.46 -6.54 3.11
C THR A 65 -4.98 -6.67 2.73
N ARG A 66 -4.26 -7.63 3.31
CA ARG A 66 -2.85 -7.89 2.97
C ARG A 66 -2.66 -8.44 1.56
N ASP A 67 -3.60 -9.22 1.06
CA ASP A 67 -3.55 -9.74 -0.31
C ASP A 67 -3.71 -8.58 -1.31
N ILE A 68 -4.63 -7.66 -1.05
CA ILE A 68 -4.85 -6.46 -1.87
C ILE A 68 -3.61 -5.55 -1.85
N ARG A 69 -3.03 -5.33 -0.67
CA ARG A 69 -1.81 -4.53 -0.55
C ARG A 69 -0.61 -5.15 -1.27
N LEU A 70 -0.49 -6.48 -1.23
CA LEU A 70 0.54 -7.20 -1.97
C LEU A 70 0.33 -7.05 -3.48
N ALA A 71 -0.91 -7.18 -3.97
CA ALA A 71 -1.24 -6.96 -5.37
C ALA A 71 -0.89 -5.54 -5.83
N ARG A 72 -1.35 -4.50 -5.11
CA ARG A 72 -1.00 -3.10 -5.37
C ARG A 72 0.51 -2.90 -5.45
N ARG A 73 1.26 -3.49 -4.52
CA ARG A 73 2.71 -3.36 -4.48
C ARG A 73 3.41 -4.08 -5.62
N LEU A 74 3.03 -5.33 -5.93
CA LEU A 74 3.57 -6.10 -7.04
C LEU A 74 3.42 -5.34 -8.36
N VAL A 75 2.21 -4.85 -8.61
CA VAL A 75 1.89 -4.11 -9.84
C VAL A 75 2.71 -2.82 -9.91
N ARG A 76 2.71 -1.99 -8.87
CA ARG A 76 3.47 -0.74 -8.84
C ARG A 76 4.97 -0.95 -8.99
N ASP A 77 5.53 -1.92 -8.27
CA ASP A 77 6.96 -2.19 -8.30
C ASP A 77 7.38 -2.70 -9.70
N CYS A 78 6.53 -3.51 -10.35
CA CYS A 78 6.76 -3.99 -11.72
C CYS A 78 6.65 -2.87 -12.76
N LEU A 79 5.56 -2.09 -12.75
CA LEU A 79 5.29 -1.10 -13.80
C LEU A 79 6.13 0.17 -13.68
N PHE A 80 6.42 0.62 -12.45
CA PHE A 80 7.00 1.96 -12.24
C PHE A 80 8.36 1.98 -11.55
N ARG A 81 8.80 0.85 -10.95
CA ARG A 81 10.05 0.81 -10.20
C ARG A 81 11.09 -0.13 -10.78
N GLY A 82 10.75 -0.82 -11.88
CA GLY A 82 11.63 -1.77 -12.54
C GLY A 82 12.00 -2.99 -11.70
N HIS A 83 11.15 -3.37 -10.73
CA HIS A 83 11.36 -4.51 -9.86
C HIS A 83 10.44 -5.66 -10.25
N GLY A 84 11.02 -6.84 -10.49
CA GLY A 84 10.25 -8.06 -10.72
C GLY A 84 9.54 -8.57 -9.47
N ALA A 85 8.66 -9.53 -9.67
CA ALA A 85 7.88 -10.16 -8.59
C ALA A 85 8.78 -10.80 -7.52
N ALA A 86 9.92 -11.39 -7.91
CA ALA A 86 10.89 -12.00 -6.99
C ALA A 86 11.40 -10.99 -5.96
N PHE A 87 11.73 -9.77 -6.40
CA PHE A 87 12.19 -8.71 -5.50
C PHE A 87 11.10 -8.30 -4.50
N THR A 88 9.90 -8.04 -4.98
CA THR A 88 8.78 -7.61 -4.12
C THR A 88 8.38 -8.68 -3.12
N LEU A 89 8.27 -9.94 -3.55
CA LEU A 89 7.95 -11.07 -2.68
C LEU A 89 9.05 -11.34 -1.66
N GLY A 90 10.32 -11.19 -2.05
CA GLY A 90 11.46 -11.33 -1.14
C GLY A 90 11.45 -10.31 0.00
N LEU A 91 10.95 -9.10 -0.25
CA LEU A 91 10.85 -8.04 0.76
C LEU A 91 9.53 -8.06 1.55
N TRP A 92 8.50 -8.77 1.07
CA TRP A 92 7.16 -8.67 1.63
C TRP A 92 7.08 -9.00 3.12
N GLY A 93 7.79 -10.02 3.58
CA GLY A 93 7.86 -10.37 4.99
C GLY A 93 8.40 -9.22 5.87
N HIS A 94 9.46 -8.55 5.42
CA HIS A 94 10.03 -7.40 6.12
C HIS A 94 9.08 -6.19 6.13
N VAL A 95 8.35 -5.97 5.03
CA VAL A 95 7.33 -4.91 4.96
C VAL A 95 6.22 -5.16 5.97
N CYS A 96 5.70 -6.38 6.04
CA CYS A 96 4.67 -6.74 7.01
C CYS A 96 5.16 -6.64 8.46
N ALA A 97 6.40 -7.05 8.74
CA ALA A 97 7.01 -6.93 10.07
C ALA A 97 7.19 -5.45 10.47
N GLY A 98 7.68 -4.62 9.54
CA GLY A 98 7.83 -3.18 9.74
C GLY A 98 6.51 -2.49 10.01
N GLU A 99 5.45 -2.83 9.27
CA GLU A 99 4.10 -2.32 9.51
C GLU A 99 3.59 -2.67 10.91
N ASN A 100 3.72 -3.94 11.30
CA ASN A 100 3.27 -4.39 12.61
C ASN A 100 4.03 -3.70 13.76
N ARG A 101 5.32 -3.40 13.57
CA ARG A 101 6.17 -2.82 14.60
C ARG A 101 6.11 -1.31 14.68
N TYR A 102 5.99 -0.62 13.55
CA TYR A 102 6.23 0.83 13.48
C TYR A 102 5.03 1.66 13.00
N ILE A 103 3.96 1.02 12.51
CA ILE A 103 2.79 1.73 11.98
C ILE A 103 1.53 1.39 12.78
N LYS A 104 1.20 0.10 12.87
CA LYS A 104 -0.03 -0.35 13.55
C LYS A 104 -0.15 0.06 15.01
N PRO A 105 0.93 0.10 15.83
CA PRO A 105 0.83 0.52 17.22
C PRO A 105 0.32 1.96 17.38
N TYR A 106 0.54 2.81 16.38
CA TYR A 106 0.11 4.21 16.41
C TYR A 106 -1.26 4.45 15.75
N LYS A 107 -1.86 3.44 15.12
CA LYS A 107 -3.20 3.56 14.52
C LYS A 107 -4.28 4.05 15.51
N PRO A 108 -4.30 3.64 16.80
CA PRO A 108 -5.28 4.14 17.76
C PRO A 108 -5.20 5.64 18.06
N ARG A 109 -4.10 6.31 17.69
CA ARG A 109 -3.95 7.77 17.81
C ARG A 109 -4.70 8.55 16.73
N ALA A 110 -5.16 7.88 15.67
CA ALA A 110 -5.87 8.57 14.61
C ALA A 110 -7.25 9.04 15.07
N ASN A 111 -7.52 10.31 14.90
CA ASN A 111 -8.84 10.91 15.10
C ASN A 111 -9.81 10.48 13.99
N LEU A 112 -9.29 10.26 12.77
CA LEU A 112 -10.07 9.82 11.62
C LEU A 112 -9.41 8.59 10.97
N LEU A 113 -10.25 7.63 10.60
CA LEU A 113 -9.84 6.44 9.85
C LEU A 113 -10.47 6.51 8.46
N LEU A 114 -9.64 6.78 7.46
CA LEU A 114 -10.07 6.82 6.06
C LEU A 114 -9.84 5.45 5.42
N ASP A 115 -10.91 4.84 4.94
CA ASP A 115 -10.81 3.64 4.11
C ASP A 115 -10.42 4.02 2.67
N THR A 116 -9.35 3.43 2.18
CA THR A 116 -8.86 3.61 0.82
C THR A 116 -9.14 2.39 -0.07
N THR A 117 -10.05 1.53 0.33
CA THR A 117 -10.49 0.39 -0.46
C THR A 117 -11.45 0.86 -1.56
N HIS A 118 -11.23 0.40 -2.78
CA HIS A 118 -12.17 0.54 -3.88
C HIS A 118 -12.79 -0.83 -4.14
N THR A 119 -14.10 -0.96 -3.99
CA THR A 119 -14.82 -2.25 -4.10
C THR A 119 -14.52 -2.99 -5.41
N TYR A 120 -14.30 -2.28 -6.51
CA TYR A 120 -14.00 -2.86 -7.82
C TYR A 120 -12.52 -3.22 -8.03
N GLU A 121 -11.62 -2.80 -7.13
CA GLU A 121 -10.18 -2.98 -7.35
C GLU A 121 -9.75 -4.45 -7.41
N VAL A 122 -10.45 -5.34 -6.73
CA VAL A 122 -10.15 -6.78 -6.78
C VAL A 122 -10.33 -7.35 -8.19
N CYS A 123 -11.31 -6.83 -8.93
CA CYS A 123 -11.55 -7.18 -10.33
C CYS A 123 -10.42 -6.67 -11.24
N LEU A 124 -9.90 -5.48 -10.94
CA LEU A 124 -8.77 -4.88 -11.65
C LEU A 124 -7.48 -5.67 -11.38
N TRP A 125 -7.21 -6.00 -10.11
CA TRP A 125 -5.99 -6.73 -9.75
C TRP A 125 -5.94 -8.13 -10.37
N ARG A 126 -7.08 -8.79 -10.57
CA ARG A 126 -7.13 -10.02 -11.37
C ARG A 126 -6.50 -9.79 -12.74
N THR A 127 -7.01 -8.82 -13.50
CA THR A 127 -6.53 -8.54 -14.86
C THR A 127 -5.03 -8.18 -14.89
N VAL A 128 -4.62 -7.28 -14.00
CA VAL A 128 -3.25 -6.75 -14.03
C VAL A 128 -2.22 -7.77 -13.53
N LEU A 129 -2.56 -8.57 -12.52
CA LEU A 129 -1.68 -9.64 -12.02
C LEU A 129 -1.48 -10.75 -13.07
N ASP A 130 -2.53 -11.07 -13.83
CA ASP A 130 -2.43 -12.07 -14.90
C ASP A 130 -1.59 -11.58 -16.08
N ALA A 131 -1.64 -10.27 -16.35
CA ALA A 131 -0.85 -9.63 -17.40
C ALA A 131 0.61 -9.32 -17.00
N MET A 132 0.99 -9.51 -15.74
CA MET A 132 2.37 -9.27 -15.30
C MET A 132 3.36 -10.19 -16.04
N PRO A 133 4.52 -9.66 -16.49
CA PRO A 133 5.54 -10.46 -17.16
C PRO A 133 6.07 -11.57 -16.25
N ALA A 134 6.47 -12.67 -16.86
CA ALA A 134 7.16 -13.74 -16.15
C ALA A 134 8.48 -13.22 -15.55
N ASP A 135 8.75 -13.60 -14.31
CA ASP A 135 9.99 -13.25 -13.63
C ASP A 135 10.83 -14.54 -13.41
N PRO A 136 11.91 -14.73 -14.18
CA PRO A 136 12.75 -15.93 -14.08
C PRO A 136 13.52 -16.02 -12.76
N ALA A 137 13.60 -14.93 -11.99
CA ALA A 137 14.28 -14.90 -10.70
C ALA A 137 13.42 -15.43 -9.53
N LEU A 138 12.16 -15.79 -9.78
CA LEU A 138 11.29 -16.37 -8.75
C LEU A 138 11.83 -17.70 -8.25
N THR A 139 12.00 -17.81 -6.94
CA THR A 139 12.17 -19.11 -6.28
C THR A 139 10.89 -19.93 -6.37
N ALA A 140 10.99 -21.26 -6.20
CA ALA A 140 9.81 -22.13 -6.19
C ALA A 140 8.77 -21.72 -5.12
N THR A 141 9.21 -21.22 -3.98
CA THR A 141 8.32 -20.72 -2.92
C THR A 141 7.60 -19.44 -3.34
N GLN A 142 8.32 -18.49 -3.93
CA GLN A 142 7.74 -17.23 -4.42
C GLN A 142 6.78 -17.47 -5.59
N ALA A 143 7.10 -18.39 -6.48
CA ALA A 143 6.22 -18.78 -7.59
C ALA A 143 4.89 -19.34 -7.06
N ARG A 144 4.94 -20.23 -6.06
CA ARG A 144 3.74 -20.74 -5.38
C ARG A 144 2.95 -19.63 -4.69
N GLN A 145 3.63 -18.69 -4.03
CA GLN A 145 2.98 -17.55 -3.37
C GLN A 145 2.27 -16.65 -4.38
N LEU A 146 2.90 -16.36 -5.52
CA LEU A 146 2.28 -15.56 -6.59
C LEU A 146 1.10 -16.30 -7.22
N ALA A 147 1.22 -17.60 -7.47
CA ALA A 147 0.13 -18.42 -8.00
C ALA A 147 -1.07 -18.43 -7.04
N ALA A 148 -0.84 -18.67 -5.75
CA ALA A 148 -1.90 -18.63 -4.73
C ALA A 148 -2.58 -17.25 -4.62
N LEU A 149 -1.81 -16.16 -4.79
CA LEU A 149 -2.38 -14.82 -4.83
C LEU A 149 -3.29 -14.64 -6.07
N ARG A 150 -2.83 -15.03 -7.26
CA ARG A 150 -3.62 -14.98 -8.49
C ARG A 150 -4.90 -15.80 -8.38
N GLU A 151 -4.82 -17.00 -7.82
CA GLU A 151 -5.99 -17.86 -7.59
C GLU A 151 -7.06 -17.20 -6.74
N LYS A 152 -6.67 -16.50 -5.67
CA LYS A 152 -7.62 -15.72 -4.84
C LYS A 152 -8.33 -14.63 -5.67
N PHE A 153 -7.61 -13.92 -6.52
CA PHE A 153 -8.22 -12.89 -7.38
C PHE A 153 -9.04 -13.48 -8.54
N ALA A 154 -8.75 -14.72 -8.96
CA ALA A 154 -9.52 -15.41 -10.01
C ALA A 154 -10.99 -15.68 -9.61
N ALA A 155 -11.32 -15.63 -8.31
CA ALA A 155 -12.69 -15.72 -7.82
C ALA A 155 -13.56 -14.50 -8.20
N PHE A 156 -12.95 -13.38 -8.64
CA PHE A 156 -13.65 -12.15 -9.00
C PHE A 156 -13.73 -11.99 -10.53
N PRO A 157 -14.72 -11.28 -11.08
CA PRO A 157 -14.75 -10.95 -12.51
C PRO A 157 -13.53 -10.10 -12.90
N ALA A 158 -13.07 -10.22 -14.13
CA ALA A 158 -11.98 -9.40 -14.65
C ALA A 158 -12.48 -8.01 -15.03
N LEU A 159 -11.72 -6.96 -14.71
CA LEU A 159 -11.97 -5.57 -15.08
C LEU A 159 -10.81 -5.02 -15.90
N GLY A 160 -11.08 -4.46 -17.07
CA GLY A 160 -10.06 -3.79 -17.88
C GLY A 160 -9.60 -2.46 -17.28
N THR A 161 -8.33 -2.12 -17.49
CA THR A 161 -7.73 -0.89 -16.96
C THR A 161 -8.35 0.37 -17.56
N GLU A 162 -8.92 0.28 -18.78
CA GLU A 162 -9.61 1.35 -19.48
C GLU A 162 -10.91 1.80 -18.78
N LEU A 163 -11.51 0.92 -17.96
CA LEU A 163 -12.73 1.22 -17.20
C LEU A 163 -12.45 1.94 -15.88
N VAL A 164 -11.19 2.04 -15.47
CA VAL A 164 -10.81 2.77 -14.26
C VAL A 164 -10.86 4.28 -14.51
N PRO A 165 -11.63 5.06 -13.73
CA PRO A 165 -11.72 6.51 -13.89
C PRO A 165 -10.33 7.20 -13.86
N GLN A 166 -10.17 8.26 -14.67
CA GLN A 166 -8.88 8.96 -14.77
C GLN A 166 -8.45 9.63 -13.46
N ASN A 167 -9.40 10.02 -12.61
CA ASN A 167 -9.16 10.61 -11.30
C ASN A 167 -9.13 9.57 -10.15
N SER A 168 -9.19 8.28 -10.48
CA SER A 168 -9.10 7.23 -9.47
C SER A 168 -7.70 7.16 -8.87
N MET A 169 -7.60 7.00 -7.54
CA MET A 169 -6.35 6.73 -6.85
C MET A 169 -5.65 5.47 -7.39
N LEU A 170 -6.40 4.51 -7.94
CA LEU A 170 -5.83 3.28 -8.50
C LEU A 170 -4.93 3.54 -9.70
N ARG A 171 -5.06 4.71 -10.36
CA ARG A 171 -4.15 5.14 -11.42
C ARG A 171 -2.69 5.30 -10.96
N GLU A 172 -2.46 5.53 -9.66
CA GLU A 172 -1.11 5.50 -9.09
C GLU A 172 -0.40 4.15 -9.29
N PHE A 173 -1.19 3.07 -9.38
CA PHE A 173 -0.65 1.70 -9.49
C PHE A 173 -0.63 1.17 -10.92
N ILE A 174 -1.52 1.65 -11.81
CA ILE A 174 -1.67 1.12 -13.18
C ILE A 174 -1.27 2.13 -14.27
N GLY A 175 -1.02 3.37 -13.91
CA GLY A 175 -0.71 4.45 -14.85
C GLY A 175 -1.96 5.18 -15.38
N LYS A 176 -1.67 6.22 -16.17
CA LYS A 176 -2.69 7.04 -16.82
C LYS A 176 -3.28 6.35 -18.03
#